data_ffd97e059e2d0d551eebf36f4ac88c90
#
_entry.id   ffd97e059e2d0d551eebf36f4ac88c90
#
_cell.length_a   1.000
_cell.length_b   1.000
_cell.length_c   1.000
_cell.angle_alpha   90.00
_cell.angle_beta   90.00
_cell.angle_gamma   90.00
#
_symmetry.space_group_name_H-M   'P 1'
#
loop_
_entity.id
_entity.type
_entity.pdbx_description
1 polymer ?
#
loop_
_entity_poly.entity_id
_entity_poly.type
_entity_poly.pdbx_seq_one_letter_code
_entity_poly.pdbx_strand_id
1 'polypeptide(L)'
;PITNLQLISRYAGADPEHAPLHQLGRGDWEKAKRKAAQEVRDTAAELLNLYAIRRTREGIRFKIDPADYQAFREGFAFDETPDQSTAINAVVDDMTSGKSMDRLVCGDVGFGKTEVALRAAFIAAMSGRQVAVLCPTTLLAEQHAATFRDRFRAWPVTVAELSRFRTGKESAKVLAGLADGTVDIVIGTHKLLSDKAQFKNLGLVVIDEEHRKIRAEVDVLTLTATPIPRTLSMSLEGIRDFSVIATAPERRLAVKTFVTSEQDGTIREAVLRELKRGGQVYYLHNEVNTIENARARLETLVPEARIAVAHGQMRERELEHV
;
A
#
# COMPACT_ATOMS: atom_id res chain seq x y z
N PRO A 1 14.10 38.07 19.41
CA PRO A 1 14.96 38.88 18.52
C PRO A 1 14.60 38.58 17.06
N ILE A 2 14.60 39.62 16.22
CA ILE A 2 14.32 39.54 14.78
C ILE A 2 15.24 38.50 14.07
N THR A 3 16.42 38.27 14.62
CA THR A 3 17.38 37.25 14.14
C THR A 3 16.89 35.82 14.16
N ASN A 4 15.78 35.51 14.85
CA ASN A 4 15.23 34.15 14.97
C ASN A 4 13.95 33.97 14.16
N LEU A 5 13.54 34.90 13.32
CA LEU A 5 12.35 34.80 12.47
C LEU A 5 12.40 33.59 11.53
N GLN A 6 13.57 33.19 11.09
CA GLN A 6 13.78 32.00 10.28
C GLN A 6 13.42 30.67 10.98
N LEU A 7 13.32 30.71 12.33
CA LEU A 7 12.95 29.54 13.13
C LEU A 7 11.43 29.45 13.37
N ILE A 8 10.67 30.47 12.93
CA ILE A 8 9.23 30.49 13.04
C ILE A 8 8.64 29.79 11.80
N SER A 9 7.98 28.68 11.99
CA SER A 9 7.23 27.97 10.95
C SER A 9 5.75 27.96 11.30
N ARG A 10 4.90 27.80 10.28
CA ARG A 10 3.47 27.61 10.50
C ARG A 10 3.24 26.32 11.27
N TYR A 11 2.36 26.35 12.27
CA TYR A 11 1.96 25.16 12.99
C TYR A 11 1.34 24.14 12.01
N ALA A 12 1.90 22.92 12.00
CA ALA A 12 1.50 21.83 11.12
C ALA A 12 0.70 20.74 11.87
N GLY A 13 0.20 21.03 13.08
CA GLY A 13 -0.66 20.15 13.86
C GLY A 13 -2.10 20.12 13.32
N ALA A 14 -2.92 19.23 13.87
CA ALA A 14 -4.23 18.89 13.34
C ALA A 14 -5.23 20.06 13.32
N ASP A 15 -5.25 20.92 14.33
CA ASP A 15 -6.14 22.08 14.40
C ASP A 15 -5.39 23.28 15.03
N PRO A 16 -5.26 24.40 14.31
CA PRO A 16 -4.62 25.59 14.84
C PRO A 16 -5.29 26.18 16.10
N GLU A 17 -6.62 26.02 16.25
CA GLU A 17 -7.35 26.51 17.41
C GLU A 17 -7.09 25.67 18.67
N HIS A 18 -6.72 24.41 18.50
CA HIS A 18 -6.36 23.49 19.58
C HIS A 18 -4.83 23.27 19.71
N ALA A 19 -4.03 24.15 19.11
CA ALA A 19 -2.59 24.08 19.21
C ALA A 19 -2.13 24.18 20.69
N PRO A 20 -1.28 23.27 21.19
CA PRO A 20 -0.79 23.34 22.56
C PRO A 20 0.10 24.55 22.73
N LEU A 21 -0.41 25.58 23.43
CA LEU A 21 0.32 26.81 23.72
C LEU A 21 1.19 26.62 24.95
N HIS A 22 2.51 26.74 24.78
CA HIS A 22 3.47 26.71 25.88
C HIS A 22 3.87 28.14 26.27
N GLN A 23 3.86 28.45 27.57
CA GLN A 23 4.32 29.75 28.06
C GLN A 23 5.84 29.83 27.95
N LEU A 24 6.34 30.93 27.36
CA LEU A 24 7.75 31.20 27.28
C LEU A 24 8.37 31.33 28.70
N GLY A 25 9.44 30.59 28.95
CA GLY A 25 10.20 30.65 30.23
C GLY A 25 9.81 29.61 31.29
N ARG A 26 8.73 28.81 31.11
CA ARG A 26 8.34 27.79 32.09
C ARG A 26 8.99 26.40 31.91
N GLY A 27 9.76 26.21 30.84
CA GLY A 27 10.45 24.95 30.57
C GLY A 27 9.51 23.81 30.11
N ASP A 28 8.20 24.06 29.93
CA ASP A 28 7.23 23.05 29.51
C ASP A 28 7.52 22.54 28.09
N TRP A 29 7.96 23.42 27.21
CA TRP A 29 8.42 23.05 25.87
C TRP A 29 9.63 22.12 25.90
N GLU A 30 10.61 22.42 26.75
CA GLU A 30 11.79 21.56 26.92
C GLU A 30 11.42 20.18 27.48
N LYS A 31 10.46 20.10 28.40
CA LYS A 31 9.92 18.83 28.91
C LYS A 31 9.19 18.06 27.80
N ALA A 32 8.33 18.72 27.05
CA ALA A 32 7.61 18.09 25.92
C ALA A 32 8.59 17.59 24.85
N LYS A 33 9.60 18.37 24.51
CA LYS A 33 10.65 18.00 23.57
C LYS A 33 11.47 16.80 24.05
N ARG A 34 11.86 16.78 25.33
CA ARG A 34 12.58 15.63 25.93
C ARG A 34 11.72 14.38 25.95
N LYS A 35 10.44 14.49 26.30
CA LYS A 35 9.50 13.37 26.27
C LYS A 35 9.33 12.80 24.85
N ALA A 36 9.10 13.66 23.87
CA ALA A 36 9.01 13.24 22.47
C ALA A 36 10.32 12.60 21.97
N ALA A 37 11.47 13.16 22.34
CA ALA A 37 12.78 12.58 22.00
C ALA A 37 12.99 11.20 22.65
N GLN A 38 12.52 11.00 23.89
CA GLN A 38 12.59 9.72 24.55
C GLN A 38 11.67 8.71 23.86
N GLU A 39 10.41 9.04 23.58
CA GLU A 39 9.46 8.20 22.88
C GLU A 39 9.97 7.76 21.49
N VAL A 40 10.64 8.68 20.77
CA VAL A 40 11.28 8.37 19.49
C VAL A 40 12.44 7.38 19.66
N ARG A 41 13.28 7.58 20.70
CA ARG A 41 14.39 6.66 20.99
C ARG A 41 13.90 5.26 21.38
N ASP A 42 12.88 5.19 22.22
CA ASP A 42 12.30 3.92 22.68
C ASP A 42 11.69 3.15 21.49
N THR A 43 10.95 3.86 20.63
CA THR A 43 10.41 3.27 19.40
C THR A 43 11.52 2.83 18.43
N ALA A 44 12.59 3.61 18.30
CA ALA A 44 13.73 3.25 17.45
C ALA A 44 14.47 2.03 18.01
N ALA A 45 14.67 1.97 19.33
CA ALA A 45 15.31 0.82 19.99
C ALA A 45 14.48 -0.46 19.82
N GLU A 46 13.15 -0.38 19.98
CA GLU A 46 12.24 -1.50 19.76
C GLU A 46 12.31 -2.02 18.32
N LEU A 47 12.30 -1.10 17.33
CA LEU A 47 12.44 -1.45 15.92
C LEU A 47 13.80 -2.11 15.63
N LEU A 48 14.90 -1.53 16.08
CA LEU A 48 16.24 -2.09 15.88
C LEU A 48 16.36 -3.49 16.50
N ASN A 49 15.77 -3.69 17.68
CA ASN A 49 15.73 -4.99 18.32
C ASN A 49 14.94 -6.02 17.50
N LEU A 50 13.80 -5.63 16.97
CA LEU A 50 13.00 -6.47 16.06
C LEU A 50 13.82 -6.88 14.81
N TYR A 51 14.53 -5.95 14.18
CA TYR A 51 15.38 -6.25 13.03
C TYR A 51 16.59 -7.12 13.40
N ALA A 52 17.22 -6.89 14.55
CA ALA A 52 18.29 -7.73 15.05
C ALA A 52 17.83 -9.18 15.28
N ILE A 53 16.65 -9.35 15.88
CA ILE A 53 16.03 -10.67 16.08
C ILE A 53 15.76 -11.35 14.73
N ARG A 54 15.23 -10.62 13.74
CA ARG A 54 14.98 -11.17 12.39
C ARG A 54 16.25 -11.63 11.71
N ARG A 55 17.35 -10.89 11.82
CA ARG A 55 18.64 -11.24 11.22
C ARG A 55 19.29 -12.48 11.84
N THR A 56 19.00 -12.77 13.09
CA THR A 56 19.58 -13.92 13.82
C THR A 56 18.75 -15.19 13.73
N ARG A 57 17.48 -15.10 13.35
CA ARG A 57 16.57 -16.24 13.20
C ARG A 57 16.70 -16.88 11.82
N GLU A 58 16.61 -18.20 11.79
CA GLU A 58 16.42 -18.93 10.54
C GLU A 58 15.01 -18.62 10.00
N GLY A 59 14.95 -18.19 8.73
CA GLY A 59 13.71 -17.97 8.00
C GLY A 59 13.20 -19.26 7.35
N ILE A 60 12.06 -19.14 6.70
CA ILE A 60 11.49 -20.22 5.89
C ILE A 60 12.33 -20.31 4.60
N ARG A 61 12.82 -21.50 4.29
CA ARG A 61 13.40 -21.76 2.98
C ARG A 61 12.30 -22.31 2.07
N PHE A 62 11.78 -21.48 1.20
CA PHE A 62 10.78 -21.90 0.22
C PHE A 62 11.39 -22.77 -0.86
N LYS A 63 10.61 -23.72 -1.35
CA LYS A 63 11.00 -24.60 -2.46
C LYS A 63 10.32 -24.13 -3.73
N ILE A 64 11.07 -24.09 -4.81
CA ILE A 64 10.54 -23.71 -6.13
C ILE A 64 10.70 -24.91 -7.05
N ASP A 65 9.59 -25.37 -7.64
CA ASP A 65 9.64 -26.22 -8.81
C ASP A 65 9.90 -25.32 -10.03
N PRO A 66 11.01 -25.51 -10.78
CA PRO A 66 11.36 -24.63 -11.89
C PRO A 66 10.33 -24.67 -13.03
N ALA A 67 9.70 -25.81 -13.28
CA ALA A 67 8.72 -25.97 -14.35
C ALA A 67 7.42 -25.26 -14.01
N ASP A 68 6.91 -25.44 -12.78
CA ASP A 68 5.71 -24.77 -12.31
C ASP A 68 5.93 -23.25 -12.24
N TYR A 69 7.06 -22.81 -11.76
CA TYR A 69 7.37 -21.38 -11.69
C TYR A 69 7.46 -20.74 -13.08
N GLN A 70 8.08 -21.45 -14.05
CA GLN A 70 8.14 -20.98 -15.43
C GLN A 70 6.76 -20.90 -16.06
N ALA A 71 5.90 -21.91 -15.87
CA ALA A 71 4.52 -21.91 -16.35
C ALA A 71 3.71 -20.77 -15.71
N PHE A 72 3.90 -20.50 -14.42
CA PHE A 72 3.26 -19.34 -13.77
C PHE A 72 3.77 -18.02 -14.35
N ARG A 73 5.07 -17.91 -14.63
CA ARG A 73 5.68 -16.75 -15.27
C ARG A 73 5.08 -16.46 -16.65
N GLU A 74 4.92 -17.48 -17.49
CA GLU A 74 4.36 -17.36 -18.85
C GLU A 74 2.90 -16.90 -18.86
N GLY A 75 2.18 -17.07 -17.76
CA GLY A 75 0.85 -16.52 -17.58
C GLY A 75 0.82 -14.99 -17.37
N PHE A 76 1.93 -14.30 -17.29
CA PHE A 76 1.97 -12.83 -17.28
C PHE A 76 1.82 -12.28 -18.70
N ALA A 77 0.80 -11.44 -18.91
CA ALA A 77 0.40 -10.99 -20.25
C ALA A 77 1.31 -9.89 -20.85
N PHE A 78 2.36 -9.50 -20.14
CA PHE A 78 3.25 -8.39 -20.53
C PHE A 78 4.71 -8.83 -20.49
N ASP A 79 5.56 -8.15 -21.25
CA ASP A 79 7.00 -8.32 -21.14
C ASP A 79 7.53 -7.65 -19.86
N GLU A 80 8.35 -8.38 -19.13
CA GLU A 80 8.99 -7.87 -17.92
C GLU A 80 10.04 -6.80 -18.27
N THR A 81 9.99 -5.66 -17.61
CA THR A 81 11.09 -4.69 -17.69
C THR A 81 12.33 -5.22 -16.96
N PRO A 82 13.54 -4.76 -17.30
CA PRO A 82 14.77 -5.17 -16.60
C PRO A 82 14.69 -4.96 -15.09
N ASP A 83 14.10 -3.87 -14.63
CA ASP A 83 13.94 -3.57 -13.22
C ASP A 83 12.94 -4.50 -12.52
N GLN A 84 11.84 -4.86 -13.22
CA GLN A 84 10.89 -5.85 -12.70
C GLN A 84 11.57 -7.21 -12.54
N SER A 85 12.32 -7.68 -13.55
CA SER A 85 13.07 -8.93 -13.48
C SER A 85 14.09 -8.90 -12.33
N THR A 86 14.81 -7.78 -12.16
CA THR A 86 15.77 -7.61 -11.06
C THR A 86 15.08 -7.69 -9.69
N ALA A 87 13.93 -7.00 -9.52
CA ALA A 87 13.16 -7.01 -8.27
C ALA A 87 12.58 -8.40 -7.97
N ILE A 88 12.03 -9.07 -8.98
CA ILE A 88 11.50 -10.44 -8.87
C ILE A 88 12.62 -11.40 -8.44
N ASN A 89 13.78 -11.38 -9.13
CA ASN A 89 14.89 -12.25 -8.79
C ASN A 89 15.40 -12.02 -7.37
N ALA A 90 15.51 -10.77 -6.93
CA ALA A 90 15.90 -10.44 -5.57
C ALA A 90 14.90 -10.99 -4.51
N VAL A 91 13.59 -10.96 -4.79
CA VAL A 91 12.57 -11.59 -3.92
C VAL A 91 12.70 -13.11 -3.92
N VAL A 92 12.92 -13.73 -5.08
CA VAL A 92 13.13 -15.18 -5.20
C VAL A 92 14.37 -15.63 -4.42
N ASP A 93 15.47 -14.91 -4.55
CA ASP A 93 16.71 -15.19 -3.83
C ASP A 93 16.52 -15.08 -2.31
N ASP A 94 15.84 -14.04 -1.83
CA ASP A 94 15.52 -13.88 -0.41
C ASP A 94 14.70 -15.07 0.10
N MET A 95 13.59 -15.41 -0.56
CA MET A 95 12.68 -16.49 -0.15
C MET A 95 13.34 -17.86 -0.16
N THR A 96 14.35 -18.08 -1.00
CA THR A 96 15.08 -19.36 -1.09
C THR A 96 16.30 -19.41 -0.19
N SER A 97 16.76 -18.28 0.34
CA SER A 97 17.98 -18.17 1.14
C SER A 97 17.91 -18.90 2.50
N GLY A 98 16.71 -19.06 3.07
CA GLY A 98 16.52 -19.53 4.44
C GLY A 98 16.71 -18.43 5.49
N LYS A 99 16.75 -17.17 5.09
CA LYS A 99 16.70 -16.00 5.96
C LYS A 99 15.31 -15.37 5.87
N SER A 100 14.84 -14.79 6.94
CA SER A 100 13.54 -14.10 6.93
C SER A 100 13.62 -12.83 6.07
N MET A 101 12.87 -12.79 4.97
CA MET A 101 12.82 -11.65 4.06
C MET A 101 12.11 -10.45 4.70
N ASP A 102 12.65 -9.25 4.54
CA ASP A 102 11.97 -7.98 4.76
C ASP A 102 12.37 -7.01 3.65
N ARG A 103 11.67 -7.10 2.53
CA ARG A 103 12.00 -6.32 1.34
C ARG A 103 10.94 -5.29 1.02
N LEU A 104 11.40 -4.08 0.72
CA LEU A 104 10.59 -3.00 0.17
C LEU A 104 10.79 -2.93 -1.36
N VAL A 105 9.70 -3.05 -2.11
CA VAL A 105 9.69 -2.82 -3.56
C VAL A 105 9.04 -1.48 -3.83
N CYS A 106 9.82 -0.54 -4.31
CA CYS A 106 9.38 0.80 -4.68
C CYS A 106 9.27 0.92 -6.20
N GLY A 107 8.20 1.48 -6.68
CA GLY A 107 7.98 1.76 -8.11
C GLY A 107 6.70 2.55 -8.29
N ASP A 108 6.62 3.38 -9.30
CA ASP A 108 5.44 4.20 -9.56
C ASP A 108 4.18 3.36 -9.82
N VAL A 109 3.02 3.98 -9.76
CA VAL A 109 1.73 3.33 -10.07
C VAL A 109 1.76 2.77 -11.49
N GLY A 110 1.37 1.49 -11.66
CA GLY A 110 1.40 0.82 -12.96
C GLY A 110 2.77 0.27 -13.39
N PHE A 111 3.81 0.31 -12.54
CA PHE A 111 5.12 -0.27 -12.84
C PHE A 111 5.22 -1.78 -12.55
N GLY A 112 4.09 -2.44 -12.31
CA GLY A 112 4.05 -3.90 -12.18
C GLY A 112 4.46 -4.45 -10.81
N LYS A 113 4.45 -3.65 -9.74
CA LYS A 113 4.72 -4.12 -8.37
C LYS A 113 3.84 -5.32 -7.97
N THR A 114 2.61 -5.35 -8.44
CA THR A 114 1.68 -6.46 -8.18
C THR A 114 2.18 -7.78 -8.74
N GLU A 115 2.87 -7.79 -9.89
CA GLU A 115 3.44 -9.04 -10.43
C GLU A 115 4.54 -9.59 -9.52
N VAL A 116 5.36 -8.73 -8.90
CA VAL A 116 6.35 -9.15 -7.90
C VAL A 116 5.66 -9.85 -6.73
N ALA A 117 4.55 -9.30 -6.24
CA ALA A 117 3.76 -9.90 -5.17
C ALA A 117 3.13 -11.23 -5.58
N LEU A 118 2.60 -11.35 -6.81
CA LEU A 118 2.03 -12.57 -7.35
C LEU A 118 3.08 -13.69 -7.44
N ARG A 119 4.31 -13.38 -7.89
CA ARG A 119 5.41 -14.35 -7.94
C ARG A 119 5.82 -14.82 -6.53
N ALA A 120 5.94 -13.93 -5.58
CA ALA A 120 6.22 -14.27 -4.20
C ALA A 120 5.10 -15.13 -3.58
N ALA A 121 3.85 -14.74 -3.80
CA ALA A 121 2.69 -15.49 -3.33
C ALA A 121 2.62 -16.90 -3.94
N PHE A 122 2.96 -17.04 -5.22
CA PHE A 122 3.05 -18.34 -5.88
C PHE A 122 4.05 -19.27 -5.22
N ILE A 123 5.28 -18.77 -5.00
CA ILE A 123 6.34 -19.54 -4.35
C ILE A 123 5.92 -19.97 -2.95
N ALA A 124 5.32 -19.09 -2.17
CA ALA A 124 4.87 -19.40 -0.81
C ALA A 124 3.74 -20.44 -0.82
N ALA A 125 2.70 -20.23 -1.63
CA ALA A 125 1.54 -21.14 -1.71
C ALA A 125 1.94 -22.55 -2.21
N MET A 126 2.76 -22.62 -3.26
CA MET A 126 3.24 -23.91 -3.79
C MET A 126 4.22 -24.61 -2.84
N SER A 127 4.82 -23.89 -1.91
CA SER A 127 5.59 -24.47 -0.80
C SER A 127 4.72 -24.90 0.40
N GLY A 128 3.40 -24.86 0.28
CA GLY A 128 2.44 -25.23 1.34
C GLY A 128 2.36 -24.22 2.47
N ARG A 129 2.63 -22.94 2.20
CA ARG A 129 2.55 -21.84 3.17
C ARG A 129 1.42 -20.90 2.81
N GLN A 130 0.76 -20.38 3.84
CA GLN A 130 -0.29 -19.40 3.66
C GLN A 130 0.30 -18.00 3.41
N VAL A 131 -0.42 -17.22 2.61
CA VAL A 131 -0.07 -15.84 2.23
C VAL A 131 -1.16 -14.88 2.69
N ALA A 132 -0.78 -13.81 3.33
CA ALA A 132 -1.66 -12.70 3.67
C ALA A 132 -1.29 -11.46 2.83
N VAL A 133 -2.24 -10.91 2.10
CA VAL A 133 -2.09 -9.68 1.32
C VAL A 133 -2.91 -8.58 2.00
N LEU A 134 -2.23 -7.58 2.54
CA LEU A 134 -2.83 -6.48 3.27
C LEU A 134 -2.96 -5.25 2.36
N CYS A 135 -4.19 -4.76 2.22
CA CYS A 135 -4.53 -3.60 1.41
C CYS A 135 -5.08 -2.46 2.27
N PRO A 136 -4.84 -1.18 1.93
CA PRO A 136 -5.29 -0.04 2.73
C PRO A 136 -6.81 0.16 2.68
N THR A 137 -7.45 -0.19 1.57
CA THR A 137 -8.89 0.01 1.35
C THR A 137 -9.60 -1.28 0.94
N THR A 138 -10.91 -1.33 1.18
CA THR A 138 -11.77 -2.46 0.78
C THR A 138 -11.83 -2.62 -0.73
N LEU A 139 -11.88 -1.53 -1.47
CA LEU A 139 -11.92 -1.54 -2.93
C LEU A 139 -10.63 -2.12 -3.54
N LEU A 140 -9.47 -1.73 -3.01
CA LEU A 140 -8.19 -2.32 -3.42
C LEU A 140 -8.10 -3.81 -3.05
N ALA A 141 -8.64 -4.20 -1.90
CA ALA A 141 -8.66 -5.60 -1.51
C ALA A 141 -9.51 -6.44 -2.47
N GLU A 142 -10.66 -5.95 -2.92
CA GLU A 142 -11.51 -6.59 -3.92
C GLU A 142 -10.80 -6.69 -5.28
N GLN A 143 -10.19 -5.60 -5.74
CA GLN A 143 -9.43 -5.56 -7.00
C GLN A 143 -8.25 -6.54 -6.99
N HIS A 144 -7.47 -6.56 -5.91
CA HIS A 144 -6.38 -7.53 -5.76
C HIS A 144 -6.93 -8.97 -5.68
N ALA A 145 -8.03 -9.20 -4.97
CA ALA A 145 -8.63 -10.52 -4.88
C ALA A 145 -9.09 -11.04 -6.25
N ALA A 146 -9.66 -10.18 -7.09
CA ALA A 146 -10.00 -10.52 -8.47
C ALA A 146 -8.75 -10.89 -9.29
N THR A 147 -7.72 -10.05 -9.25
CA THR A 147 -6.44 -10.27 -9.96
C THR A 147 -5.77 -11.57 -9.52
N PHE A 148 -5.72 -11.83 -8.22
CA PHE A 148 -5.13 -13.08 -7.69
C PHE A 148 -5.94 -14.29 -8.09
N ARG A 149 -7.27 -14.27 -7.99
CA ARG A 149 -8.13 -15.40 -8.44
C ARG A 149 -7.93 -15.71 -9.91
N ASP A 150 -7.85 -14.70 -10.75
CA ASP A 150 -7.61 -14.89 -12.18
C ASP A 150 -6.25 -15.52 -12.44
N ARG A 151 -5.21 -15.03 -11.78
CA ARG A 151 -3.84 -15.47 -11.97
C ARG A 151 -3.59 -16.89 -11.45
N PHE A 152 -4.28 -17.27 -10.38
CA PHE A 152 -4.18 -18.59 -9.76
C PHE A 152 -5.24 -19.59 -10.23
N ARG A 153 -6.09 -19.24 -11.21
CA ARG A 153 -7.21 -20.07 -11.67
C ARG A 153 -6.80 -21.48 -12.09
N ALA A 154 -5.63 -21.64 -12.70
CA ALA A 154 -5.11 -22.93 -13.18
C ALA A 154 -4.29 -23.69 -12.11
N TRP A 155 -4.17 -23.15 -10.90
CA TRP A 155 -3.33 -23.69 -9.84
C TRP A 155 -4.16 -24.22 -8.68
N PRO A 156 -3.68 -25.23 -7.94
CA PRO A 156 -4.40 -25.79 -6.79
C PRO A 156 -4.26 -24.87 -5.56
N VAL A 157 -4.61 -23.61 -5.70
CA VAL A 157 -4.45 -22.56 -4.68
C VAL A 157 -5.79 -21.90 -4.44
N THR A 158 -6.24 -21.88 -3.19
CA THR A 158 -7.48 -21.25 -2.76
C THR A 158 -7.25 -19.80 -2.36
N VAL A 159 -7.83 -18.88 -3.13
CA VAL A 159 -7.76 -17.44 -2.89
C VAL A 159 -9.05 -16.93 -2.26
N ALA A 160 -8.97 -16.37 -1.06
CA ALA A 160 -10.10 -15.79 -0.31
C ALA A 160 -9.92 -14.30 -0.07
N GLU A 161 -11.04 -13.62 0.22
CA GLU A 161 -11.06 -12.21 0.55
C GLU A 161 -11.70 -12.00 1.93
N LEU A 162 -11.07 -11.16 2.75
CA LEU A 162 -11.56 -10.77 4.07
C LEU A 162 -11.67 -9.24 4.16
N SER A 163 -12.77 -8.70 3.67
CA SER A 163 -13.06 -7.26 3.69
C SER A 163 -14.39 -6.96 4.40
N ARG A 164 -14.77 -5.68 4.48
CA ARG A 164 -16.08 -5.29 5.00
C ARG A 164 -17.22 -5.62 4.04
N PHE A 165 -16.94 -5.82 2.77
CA PHE A 165 -17.94 -6.19 1.76
C PHE A 165 -18.44 -7.63 1.94
N ARG A 166 -17.71 -8.47 2.68
CA ARG A 166 -18.12 -9.84 2.96
C ARG A 166 -19.08 -9.91 4.15
N THR A 167 -20.13 -10.70 4.00
CA THR A 167 -21.07 -10.97 5.08
C THR A 167 -20.38 -11.62 6.29
N GLY A 168 -20.99 -11.53 7.46
CA GLY A 168 -20.46 -12.16 8.66
C GLY A 168 -20.25 -13.67 8.48
N LYS A 169 -21.15 -14.36 7.76
CA LYS A 169 -21.07 -15.80 7.48
C LYS A 169 -19.89 -16.14 6.55
N GLU A 170 -19.70 -15.37 5.49
CA GLU A 170 -18.56 -15.52 4.58
C GLU A 170 -17.24 -15.25 5.29
N SER A 171 -17.18 -14.18 6.07
CA SER A 171 -16.00 -13.87 6.87
C SER A 171 -15.65 -14.97 7.86
N ALA A 172 -16.64 -15.57 8.53
CA ALA A 172 -16.44 -16.70 9.43
C ALA A 172 -15.89 -17.94 8.70
N LYS A 173 -16.38 -18.22 7.48
CA LYS A 173 -15.88 -19.31 6.64
C LYS A 173 -14.42 -19.11 6.24
N VAL A 174 -14.04 -17.87 5.85
CA VAL A 174 -12.65 -17.54 5.50
C VAL A 174 -11.74 -17.69 6.74
N LEU A 175 -12.16 -17.18 7.90
CA LEU A 175 -11.39 -17.30 9.14
C LEU A 175 -11.18 -18.77 9.57
N ALA A 176 -12.20 -19.61 9.42
CA ALA A 176 -12.07 -21.04 9.67
C ALA A 176 -11.08 -21.68 8.68
N GLY A 177 -11.17 -21.33 7.38
CA GLY A 177 -10.27 -21.84 6.36
C GLY A 177 -8.82 -21.38 6.53
N LEU A 178 -8.57 -20.22 7.17
CA LEU A 178 -7.22 -19.81 7.56
C LEU A 178 -6.68 -20.66 8.71
N ALA A 179 -7.53 -20.97 9.70
CA ALA A 179 -7.14 -21.75 10.86
C ALA A 179 -6.92 -23.24 10.56
N ASP A 180 -7.68 -23.83 9.63
CA ASP A 180 -7.51 -25.22 9.21
C ASP A 180 -6.54 -25.42 8.04
N GLY A 181 -6.18 -24.31 7.33
CA GLY A 181 -5.22 -24.31 6.22
C GLY A 181 -5.83 -24.66 4.86
N THR A 182 -7.15 -24.57 4.71
CA THR A 182 -7.84 -24.75 3.40
C THR A 182 -7.85 -23.48 2.53
N VAL A 183 -7.52 -22.33 3.12
CA VAL A 183 -7.28 -21.07 2.42
C VAL A 183 -5.78 -20.82 2.35
N ASP A 184 -5.23 -20.77 1.14
CA ASP A 184 -3.80 -20.58 0.88
C ASP A 184 -3.43 -19.10 0.83
N ILE A 185 -4.24 -18.29 0.15
CA ILE A 185 -4.00 -16.85 0.00
C ILE A 185 -5.23 -16.10 0.49
N VAL A 186 -5.04 -15.16 1.40
CA VAL A 186 -6.10 -14.25 1.85
C VAL A 186 -5.72 -12.80 1.55
N ILE A 187 -6.64 -12.07 0.93
CA ILE A 187 -6.49 -10.65 0.65
C ILE A 187 -7.51 -9.88 1.50
N GLY A 188 -7.06 -8.82 2.14
CA GLY A 188 -7.98 -8.04 2.97
C GLY A 188 -7.36 -6.77 3.56
N THR A 189 -8.17 -6.10 4.36
CA THR A 189 -7.78 -4.87 5.04
C THR A 189 -7.27 -5.16 6.47
N HIS A 190 -7.21 -4.14 7.31
CA HIS A 190 -6.83 -4.26 8.73
C HIS A 190 -7.55 -5.38 9.51
N LYS A 191 -8.67 -5.93 9.00
CA LYS A 191 -9.31 -7.12 9.59
C LYS A 191 -8.36 -8.32 9.68
N LEU A 192 -7.39 -8.44 8.77
CA LEU A 192 -6.36 -9.48 8.80
C LEU A 192 -5.39 -9.35 9.98
N LEU A 193 -5.31 -8.18 10.58
CA LEU A 193 -4.45 -7.90 11.75
C LEU A 193 -5.17 -8.16 13.08
N SER A 194 -6.44 -8.57 13.05
CA SER A 194 -7.19 -8.90 14.26
C SER A 194 -6.80 -10.27 14.82
N ASP A 195 -6.92 -10.42 16.13
CA ASP A 195 -6.66 -11.70 16.83
C ASP A 195 -7.55 -12.86 16.34
N LYS A 196 -8.63 -12.54 15.61
CA LYS A 196 -9.53 -13.54 15.00
C LYS A 196 -8.94 -14.21 13.77
N ALA A 197 -7.98 -13.56 13.10
CA ALA A 197 -7.32 -14.11 11.92
C ALA A 197 -6.15 -15.01 12.35
N GLN A 198 -6.46 -16.24 12.68
CA GLN A 198 -5.46 -17.24 13.04
C GLN A 198 -5.06 -18.03 11.79
N PHE A 199 -3.76 -18.08 11.53
CA PHE A 199 -3.19 -18.82 10.41
C PHE A 199 -2.57 -20.11 10.90
N LYS A 200 -2.82 -21.20 10.19
CA LYS A 200 -2.20 -22.50 10.48
C LYS A 200 -0.70 -22.48 10.13
N ASN A 201 -0.35 -21.88 9.03
CA ASN A 201 0.99 -21.98 8.45
C ASN A 201 1.37 -20.74 7.62
N LEU A 202 1.26 -19.54 8.21
CA LEU A 202 1.59 -18.28 7.53
C LEU A 202 3.08 -18.24 7.18
N GLY A 203 3.41 -18.03 5.91
CA GLY A 203 4.80 -17.94 5.42
C GLY A 203 5.15 -16.59 4.81
N LEU A 204 4.18 -15.88 4.23
CA LEU A 204 4.42 -14.60 3.56
C LEU A 204 3.33 -13.59 3.90
N VAL A 205 3.75 -12.37 4.18
CA VAL A 205 2.88 -11.19 4.27
C VAL A 205 3.28 -10.20 3.19
N VAL A 206 2.34 -9.90 2.30
CA VAL A 206 2.46 -8.82 1.32
C VAL A 206 1.70 -7.62 1.84
N ILE A 207 2.33 -6.44 1.83
CA ILE A 207 1.73 -5.19 2.27
C ILE A 207 1.72 -4.23 1.10
N ASP A 208 0.52 -3.87 0.66
CA ASP A 208 0.32 -2.82 -0.33
C ASP A 208 0.03 -1.52 0.40
N GLU A 209 0.99 -0.57 0.33
CA GLU A 209 1.07 0.61 1.17
C GLU A 209 1.34 0.32 2.69
N GLU A 210 2.10 1.17 3.37
CA GLU A 210 2.76 0.85 4.65
C GLU A 210 1.83 0.59 5.85
N HIS A 211 2.07 -0.49 6.60
CA HIS A 211 1.49 -0.79 7.91
C HIS A 211 2.53 -1.21 8.97
N ARG A 212 2.30 -0.82 10.24
CA ARG A 212 3.32 -0.83 11.31
C ARG A 212 3.49 -2.12 12.15
N LYS A 213 2.67 -3.18 11.99
CA LYS A 213 2.71 -4.34 12.90
C LYS A 213 2.80 -5.66 12.16
N ILE A 214 3.99 -6.26 12.17
CA ILE A 214 4.21 -7.59 11.61
C ILE A 214 5.03 -8.45 12.58
N ARG A 215 4.70 -9.76 12.65
CA ARG A 215 5.42 -10.74 13.48
C ARG A 215 6.81 -11.02 12.91
N ALA A 216 7.79 -11.22 13.78
CA ALA A 216 9.21 -11.36 13.45
C ALA A 216 9.58 -12.64 12.66
N GLU A 217 8.66 -13.59 12.48
CA GLU A 217 8.95 -14.95 11.99
C GLU A 217 8.46 -15.21 10.55
N VAL A 218 7.83 -14.24 9.93
CA VAL A 218 7.19 -14.37 8.61
C VAL A 218 7.92 -13.49 7.62
N ASP A 219 8.06 -13.94 6.38
CA ASP A 219 8.58 -13.13 5.29
C ASP A 219 7.65 -11.97 4.98
N VAL A 220 8.23 -10.80 4.78
CA VAL A 220 7.50 -9.55 4.54
C VAL A 220 7.95 -8.92 3.24
N LEU A 221 6.99 -8.73 2.35
CA LEU A 221 7.14 -7.98 1.11
C LEU A 221 6.27 -6.74 1.15
N THR A 222 6.86 -5.57 1.15
CA THR A 222 6.12 -4.30 1.11
C THR A 222 6.22 -3.69 -0.27
N LEU A 223 5.08 -3.24 -0.80
CA LEU A 223 4.98 -2.54 -2.07
C LEU A 223 4.62 -1.09 -1.81
N THR A 224 5.26 -0.13 -2.47
CA THR A 224 4.88 1.27 -2.35
C THR A 224 5.17 2.06 -3.63
N ALA A 225 4.33 3.03 -3.93
CA ALA A 225 4.61 4.03 -4.97
C ALA A 225 5.32 5.26 -4.40
N THR A 226 5.10 5.55 -3.11
CA THR A 226 5.59 6.75 -2.43
C THR A 226 6.28 6.35 -1.12
N PRO A 227 7.56 5.94 -1.15
CA PRO A 227 8.25 5.54 0.06
C PRO A 227 8.32 6.71 1.04
N ILE A 228 7.85 6.47 2.27
CA ILE A 228 7.97 7.48 3.34
C ILE A 228 9.47 7.70 3.61
N PRO A 229 9.94 8.96 3.83
CA PRO A 229 11.36 9.25 4.05
C PRO A 229 12.02 8.38 5.11
N ARG A 230 11.29 8.01 6.16
CA ARG A 230 11.76 7.11 7.22
C ARG A 230 12.06 5.70 6.70
N THR A 231 11.16 5.12 5.92
CA THR A 231 11.33 3.76 5.37
C THR A 231 12.45 3.72 4.36
N LEU A 232 12.58 4.78 3.55
CA LEU A 232 13.69 4.94 2.62
C LEU A 232 15.02 5.09 3.38
N SER A 233 15.07 5.87 4.47
CA SER A 233 16.25 6.01 5.33
C SER A 233 16.67 4.65 5.90
N MET A 234 15.74 3.87 6.45
CA MET A 234 16.03 2.52 6.97
C MET A 234 16.59 1.58 5.91
N SER A 235 16.15 1.69 4.66
CA SER A 235 16.65 0.91 3.55
C SER A 235 18.05 1.36 3.14
N LEU A 236 18.30 2.65 3.07
CA LEU A 236 19.62 3.21 2.78
C LEU A 236 20.66 2.89 3.87
N GLU A 237 20.23 2.76 5.12
CA GLU A 237 21.09 2.35 6.25
C GLU A 237 21.34 0.83 6.31
N GLY A 238 20.82 0.07 5.34
CA GLY A 238 20.99 -1.39 5.27
C GLY A 238 20.21 -2.17 6.35
N ILE A 239 19.21 -1.55 6.97
CA ILE A 239 18.34 -2.18 7.95
C ILE A 239 17.29 -3.04 7.24
N ARG A 240 16.85 -2.62 6.06
CA ARG A 240 15.82 -3.26 5.25
C ARG A 240 16.28 -3.42 3.80
N ASP A 241 15.99 -4.57 3.18
CA ASP A 241 16.28 -4.79 1.78
C ASP A 241 15.37 -3.96 0.88
N PHE A 242 15.92 -3.49 -0.25
CA PHE A 242 15.25 -2.53 -1.11
C PHE A 242 15.42 -2.87 -2.59
N SER A 243 14.34 -2.79 -3.35
CA SER A 243 14.33 -2.93 -4.81
C SER A 243 13.56 -1.78 -5.44
N VAL A 244 14.07 -1.23 -6.53
CA VAL A 244 13.44 -0.13 -7.27
C VAL A 244 13.04 -0.61 -8.65
N ILE A 245 11.80 -0.32 -9.04
CA ILE A 245 11.30 -0.46 -10.39
C ILE A 245 11.14 0.95 -10.95
N ALA A 246 12.15 1.44 -11.66
CA ALA A 246 12.20 2.79 -12.21
C ALA A 246 11.79 2.85 -13.69
N THR A 247 11.86 1.72 -14.39
CA THR A 247 11.54 1.61 -15.81
C THR A 247 10.05 1.42 -16.02
N ALA A 248 9.41 2.35 -16.72
CA ALA A 248 8.01 2.23 -17.10
C ALA A 248 7.82 1.11 -18.13
N PRO A 249 6.71 0.33 -18.08
CA PRO A 249 6.36 -0.59 -19.14
C PRO A 249 6.22 0.12 -20.49
N GLU A 250 6.59 -0.55 -21.59
CA GLU A 250 6.69 0.06 -22.93
C GLU A 250 5.44 0.80 -23.42
N ARG A 251 4.25 0.35 -22.99
CA ARG A 251 2.97 0.95 -23.42
C ARG A 251 2.46 2.07 -22.50
N ARG A 252 3.22 2.43 -21.47
CA ARG A 252 2.82 3.48 -20.55
C ARG A 252 3.23 4.85 -21.08
N LEU A 253 2.24 5.66 -21.41
CA LEU A 253 2.47 7.07 -21.72
C LEU A 253 2.72 7.86 -20.43
N ALA A 254 3.71 8.75 -20.47
CA ALA A 254 3.96 9.67 -19.37
C ALA A 254 2.78 10.63 -19.17
N VAL A 255 2.37 10.82 -17.91
CA VAL A 255 1.37 11.82 -17.54
C VAL A 255 2.01 13.21 -17.63
N LYS A 256 1.44 14.09 -18.47
CA LYS A 256 1.87 15.48 -18.56
C LYS A 256 1.28 16.25 -17.37
N THR A 257 2.15 16.72 -16.48
CA THR A 257 1.75 17.47 -15.29
C THR A 257 1.97 18.97 -15.52
N PHE A 258 0.94 19.76 -15.22
CA PHE A 258 1.00 21.23 -15.26
C PHE A 258 0.66 21.78 -13.88
N VAL A 259 1.46 22.72 -13.41
CA VAL A 259 1.21 23.46 -12.17
C VAL A 259 0.92 24.90 -12.52
N THR A 260 -0.33 25.31 -12.37
CA THR A 260 -0.80 26.66 -12.69
C THR A 260 -1.75 27.17 -11.61
N SER A 261 -2.04 28.47 -11.62
CA SER A 261 -3.16 29.01 -10.84
C SER A 261 -4.49 28.44 -11.34
N GLU A 262 -5.43 28.22 -10.45
CA GLU A 262 -6.76 27.73 -10.80
C GLU A 262 -7.51 28.79 -11.63
N GLN A 263 -7.91 28.42 -12.84
CA GLN A 263 -8.65 29.27 -13.77
C GLN A 263 -9.77 28.46 -14.44
N ASP A 264 -10.97 29.02 -14.48
CA ASP A 264 -12.15 28.37 -15.06
C ASP A 264 -11.94 27.96 -16.53
N GLY A 265 -11.26 28.81 -17.32
CA GLY A 265 -10.95 28.50 -18.72
C GLY A 265 -10.07 27.26 -18.87
N THR A 266 -9.05 27.12 -18.03
CA THR A 266 -8.14 25.96 -18.02
C THR A 266 -8.88 24.67 -17.61
N ILE A 267 -9.72 24.76 -16.58
CA ILE A 267 -10.53 23.63 -16.12
C ILE A 267 -11.48 23.18 -17.25
N ARG A 268 -12.24 24.14 -17.84
CA ARG A 268 -13.16 23.83 -18.92
C ARG A 268 -12.46 23.18 -20.12
N GLU A 269 -11.33 23.74 -20.54
CA GLU A 269 -10.56 23.17 -21.68
C GLU A 269 -10.10 21.76 -21.40
N ALA A 270 -9.55 21.50 -20.21
CA ALA A 270 -9.05 20.18 -19.80
C ALA A 270 -10.19 19.15 -19.78
N VAL A 271 -11.33 19.49 -19.16
CA VAL A 271 -12.48 18.60 -19.09
C VAL A 271 -13.06 18.30 -20.46
N LEU A 272 -13.29 19.32 -21.30
CA LEU A 272 -13.84 19.13 -22.65
C LEU A 272 -12.90 18.33 -23.56
N ARG A 273 -11.60 18.50 -23.43
CA ARG A 273 -10.60 17.71 -24.16
C ARG A 273 -10.71 16.22 -23.81
N GLU A 274 -10.90 15.90 -22.55
CA GLU A 274 -11.01 14.52 -22.08
C GLU A 274 -12.36 13.91 -22.49
N LEU A 275 -13.46 14.63 -22.32
CA LEU A 275 -14.79 14.17 -22.75
C LEU A 275 -14.86 13.89 -24.25
N LYS A 276 -14.20 14.70 -25.09
CA LYS A 276 -14.12 14.47 -26.53
C LYS A 276 -13.41 13.16 -26.89
N ARG A 277 -12.54 12.66 -26.04
CA ARG A 277 -11.87 11.36 -26.20
C ARG A 277 -12.68 10.19 -25.65
N GLY A 278 -13.81 10.45 -25.02
CA GLY A 278 -14.60 9.45 -24.28
C GLY A 278 -13.98 9.07 -22.94
N GLY A 279 -13.06 9.89 -22.42
CA GLY A 279 -12.40 9.69 -21.15
C GLY A 279 -13.19 10.24 -19.95
N GLN A 280 -12.61 10.08 -18.77
CA GLN A 280 -13.14 10.55 -17.49
C GLN A 280 -12.17 11.52 -16.83
N VAL A 281 -12.70 12.42 -16.00
CA VAL A 281 -11.91 13.43 -15.27
C VAL A 281 -12.15 13.29 -13.79
N TYR A 282 -11.08 13.23 -13.02
CA TYR A 282 -11.13 13.35 -11.56
C TYR A 282 -10.82 14.78 -11.15
N TYR A 283 -11.77 15.43 -10.49
CA TYR A 283 -11.60 16.74 -9.88
C TYR A 283 -11.51 16.59 -8.37
N LEU A 284 -10.32 16.83 -7.80
CA LEU A 284 -10.07 16.66 -6.36
C LEU A 284 -10.44 17.94 -5.61
N HIS A 285 -11.27 17.81 -4.58
CA HIS A 285 -11.63 18.88 -3.64
C HIS A 285 -11.34 18.43 -2.20
N ASN A 286 -10.67 19.28 -1.40
CA ASN A 286 -10.13 18.87 -0.09
C ASN A 286 -11.18 18.88 1.03
N GLU A 287 -12.29 19.60 0.88
CA GLU A 287 -13.25 19.82 1.95
C GLU A 287 -14.63 19.22 1.60
N VAL A 288 -15.04 18.23 2.40
CA VAL A 288 -16.34 17.57 2.19
C VAL A 288 -17.50 18.55 2.34
N ASN A 289 -17.41 19.51 3.29
CA ASN A 289 -18.49 20.48 3.55
C ASN A 289 -18.77 21.44 2.38
N THR A 290 -17.82 21.66 1.50
CA THR A 290 -17.90 22.58 0.37
C THR A 290 -17.91 21.87 -0.99
N ILE A 291 -17.92 20.52 -1.00
CA ILE A 291 -17.82 19.72 -2.23
C ILE A 291 -19.02 19.94 -3.16
N GLU A 292 -20.23 20.14 -2.61
CA GLU A 292 -21.43 20.43 -3.39
C GLU A 292 -21.38 21.81 -4.07
N ASN A 293 -20.73 22.80 -3.44
CA ASN A 293 -20.49 24.10 -4.07
C ASN A 293 -19.52 23.98 -5.25
N ALA A 294 -18.46 23.15 -5.07
CA ALA A 294 -17.50 22.86 -6.16
C ALA A 294 -18.21 22.14 -7.31
N ARG A 295 -19.10 21.18 -7.03
CA ARG A 295 -19.93 20.50 -8.01
C ARG A 295 -20.81 21.48 -8.79
N ALA A 296 -21.59 22.35 -8.10
CA ALA A 296 -22.46 23.32 -8.74
C ALA A 296 -21.69 24.30 -9.65
N ARG A 297 -20.49 24.74 -9.21
CA ARG A 297 -19.58 25.53 -10.04
C ARG A 297 -19.17 24.79 -11.33
N LEU A 298 -18.78 23.52 -11.21
CA LEU A 298 -18.37 22.72 -12.37
C LEU A 298 -19.54 22.43 -13.30
N GLU A 299 -20.75 22.19 -12.80
CA GLU A 299 -21.96 22.01 -13.62
C GLU A 299 -22.28 23.27 -14.45
N THR A 300 -22.03 24.46 -13.86
CA THR A 300 -22.16 25.72 -14.58
C THR A 300 -21.05 25.92 -15.60
N LEU A 301 -19.84 25.53 -15.27
CA LEU A 301 -18.64 25.73 -16.10
C LEU A 301 -18.61 24.78 -17.31
N VAL A 302 -19.03 23.53 -17.10
CA VAL A 302 -19.00 22.44 -18.10
C VAL A 302 -20.34 21.70 -18.08
N PRO A 303 -21.41 22.30 -18.60
CA PRO A 303 -22.74 21.68 -18.60
C PRO A 303 -22.82 20.40 -19.46
N GLU A 304 -21.83 20.16 -20.30
CA GLU A 304 -21.71 18.94 -21.10
C GLU A 304 -21.26 17.73 -20.30
N ALA A 305 -20.72 17.94 -19.09
CA ALA A 305 -20.20 16.87 -18.25
C ALA A 305 -21.29 16.30 -17.30
N ARG A 306 -21.31 14.98 -17.14
CA ARG A 306 -22.05 14.32 -16.08
C ARG A 306 -21.17 14.24 -14.85
N ILE A 307 -21.54 14.94 -13.78
CA ILE A 307 -20.73 15.08 -12.57
C ILE A 307 -21.30 14.23 -11.44
N ALA A 308 -20.50 13.36 -10.87
CA ALA A 308 -20.81 12.62 -9.68
C ALA A 308 -19.86 13.02 -8.53
N VAL A 309 -20.33 12.98 -7.30
CA VAL A 309 -19.55 13.31 -6.11
C VAL A 309 -19.26 12.04 -5.32
N ALA A 310 -18.00 11.89 -4.90
CA ALA A 310 -17.57 10.81 -4.01
C ALA A 310 -16.65 11.35 -2.90
N HIS A 311 -16.86 10.94 -1.66
CA HIS A 311 -16.03 11.32 -0.52
C HIS A 311 -16.05 10.27 0.60
N GLY A 312 -15.06 10.30 1.49
CA GLY A 312 -14.83 9.28 2.52
C GLY A 312 -15.93 9.16 3.60
N GLN A 313 -16.88 10.09 3.67
CA GLN A 313 -18.03 10.01 4.60
C GLN A 313 -19.27 9.34 3.98
N MET A 314 -19.24 9.05 2.68
CA MET A 314 -20.31 8.31 2.00
C MET A 314 -20.33 6.86 2.44
N ARG A 315 -21.51 6.25 2.39
CA ARG A 315 -21.66 4.81 2.62
C ARG A 315 -20.96 4.03 1.50
N GLU A 316 -20.34 2.92 1.86
CA GLU A 316 -19.59 2.10 0.92
C GLU A 316 -20.40 1.70 -0.34
N ARG A 317 -21.68 1.35 -0.16
CA ARG A 317 -22.59 1.01 -1.27
C ARG A 317 -22.86 2.18 -2.22
N GLU A 318 -22.87 3.40 -1.72
CA GLU A 318 -23.05 4.61 -2.54
C GLU A 318 -21.78 4.90 -3.35
N LEU A 319 -20.60 4.66 -2.75
CA LEU A 319 -19.31 4.78 -3.43
C LEU A 319 -19.13 3.76 -4.56
N GLU A 320 -19.74 2.57 -4.46
CA GLU A 320 -19.69 1.55 -5.51
C GLU A 320 -20.53 1.93 -6.74
N HIS A 321 -21.52 2.80 -6.58
CA HIS A 321 -22.40 3.25 -7.66
C HIS A 321 -21.92 4.51 -8.38
N VAL A 322 -20.93 5.20 -7.83
CA VAL A 322 -20.29 6.37 -8.43
C VAL A 322 -19.12 5.98 -9.30
#